data_19e6edb36d76f7efc491835a2b98ca9d
#
_entry.id   19e6edb36d76f7efc491835a2b98ca9d
#
_cell.length_a   1.000
_cell.length_b   1.000
_cell.length_c   1.000
_cell.angle_alpha   90.00
_cell.angle_beta   90.00
_cell.angle_gamma   90.00
#
_symmetry.space_group_name_H-M   'P 1'
#
loop_
_entity.id
_entity.type
_entity.pdbx_description
1 polymer ?
#
loop_
_entity_poly.entity_id
_entity_poly.type
_entity_poly.pdbx_seq_one_letter_code
_entity_poly.pdbx_strand_id
1 'polypeptide(L)'
;GHNTMCHGDYRADNLLFDAEGNVVLLDFQLTGQGSGAYDLAYMITQSLAPDMAGEHEADLFERYMAGLIASGVPEAQTEDLWDRYREAALFCLAYPVIASRGMDLNDERQFQLIENMNTRFARAVDQLNLVDLM
;
A
#
# COMPACT_ATOMS: atom_id res chain seq x y z
N GLY A 1 -12.55 4.88 -16.70
CA GLY A 1 -12.27 4.54 -15.32
C GLY A 1 -11.57 3.20 -15.22
N HIS A 2 -10.44 3.20 -14.57
CA HIS A 2 -9.55 2.04 -14.45
C HIS A 2 -9.83 1.28 -13.15
N ASN A 3 -11.09 0.96 -12.88
CA ASN A 3 -11.47 0.24 -11.69
C ASN A 3 -11.30 -1.27 -11.91
N THR A 4 -10.72 -1.91 -10.92
CA THR A 4 -10.59 -3.35 -10.79
C THR A 4 -11.17 -3.82 -9.46
N MET A 5 -11.17 -5.11 -9.22
CA MET A 5 -11.43 -5.65 -7.90
C MET A 5 -10.18 -5.46 -7.05
N CYS A 6 -10.33 -4.71 -5.96
CA CYS A 6 -9.29 -4.52 -4.95
C CYS A 6 -9.53 -5.46 -3.77
N HIS A 7 -8.45 -5.91 -3.14
CA HIS A 7 -8.51 -6.65 -1.88
C HIS A 7 -9.02 -5.75 -0.73
N GLY A 8 -8.59 -4.50 -0.71
CA GLY A 8 -9.02 -3.48 0.25
C GLY A 8 -8.25 -3.48 1.58
N ASP A 9 -7.59 -4.59 1.93
CA ASP A 9 -6.70 -4.75 3.10
C ASP A 9 -5.44 -5.53 2.70
N TYR A 10 -4.80 -5.12 1.59
CA TYR A 10 -3.65 -5.82 1.00
C TYR A 10 -2.37 -5.47 1.75
N ARG A 11 -2.10 -6.19 2.83
CA ARG A 11 -0.93 -6.01 3.70
C ARG A 11 -0.27 -7.34 4.04
N ALA A 12 0.98 -7.30 4.50
CA ALA A 12 1.79 -8.49 4.76
C ALA A 12 1.14 -9.47 5.74
N ASP A 13 0.37 -8.99 6.73
CA ASP A 13 -0.33 -9.84 7.70
C ASP A 13 -1.41 -10.73 7.05
N ASN A 14 -1.90 -10.33 5.87
CA ASN A 14 -2.90 -11.06 5.09
C ASN A 14 -2.28 -11.94 4.00
N LEU A 15 -0.95 -12.13 4.02
CA LEU A 15 -0.22 -12.99 3.10
C LEU A 15 0.36 -14.19 3.83
N LEU A 16 0.10 -15.38 3.32
CA LEU A 16 0.81 -16.58 3.70
C LEU A 16 1.64 -17.08 2.51
N PHE A 17 2.76 -17.69 2.82
CA PHE A 17 3.62 -18.33 1.84
C PHE A 17 3.67 -19.82 2.12
N ASP A 18 3.42 -20.64 1.11
CA ASP A 18 3.62 -22.08 1.22
C ASP A 18 5.12 -22.46 1.17
N ALA A 19 5.43 -23.74 1.30
CA ALA A 19 6.81 -24.24 1.29
C ALA A 19 7.50 -24.03 -0.07
N GLU A 20 6.74 -23.91 -1.13
CA GLU A 20 7.19 -23.65 -2.51
C GLU A 20 7.33 -22.16 -2.82
N GLY A 21 6.88 -21.27 -1.89
CA GLY A 21 6.94 -19.81 -2.04
C GLY A 21 5.74 -19.21 -2.77
N ASN A 22 4.66 -19.99 -2.99
CA ASN A 22 3.43 -19.42 -3.54
C ASN A 22 2.71 -18.59 -2.49
N VAL A 23 2.07 -17.50 -2.95
CA VAL A 23 1.34 -16.58 -2.07
C VAL A 23 -0.12 -17.03 -1.94
N VAL A 24 -0.60 -17.10 -0.71
CA VAL A 24 -2.02 -17.28 -0.37
C VAL A 24 -2.52 -16.00 0.27
N LEU A 25 -3.52 -15.38 -0.36
CA LEU A 25 -4.20 -14.19 0.16
C LEU A 25 -5.29 -14.62 1.15
N LEU A 26 -5.38 -13.89 2.27
CA LEU A 26 -6.38 -14.06 3.31
C LEU A 26 -7.21 -12.78 3.47
N ASP A 27 -8.35 -12.92 4.14
CA ASP A 27 -9.17 -11.81 4.64
C ASP A 27 -9.72 -10.85 3.56
N PHE A 28 -10.61 -11.37 2.73
CA PHE A 28 -11.28 -10.62 1.65
C PHE A 28 -12.50 -9.79 2.12
N GLN A 29 -12.61 -9.50 3.42
CA GLN A 29 -13.79 -8.80 3.99
C GLN A 29 -13.96 -7.36 3.48
N LEU A 30 -12.88 -6.70 3.04
CA LEU A 30 -12.90 -5.33 2.51
C LEU A 30 -12.84 -5.26 0.98
N THR A 31 -13.02 -6.41 0.30
CA THR A 31 -12.99 -6.45 -1.15
C THR A 31 -14.02 -5.53 -1.78
N GLY A 32 -13.56 -4.71 -2.70
CA GLY A 32 -14.40 -3.72 -3.38
C GLY A 32 -13.89 -3.35 -4.77
N GLN A 33 -14.63 -2.48 -5.43
CA GLN A 33 -14.23 -1.92 -6.72
C GLN A 33 -13.44 -0.62 -6.50
N GLY A 34 -12.23 -0.53 -7.05
CA GLY A 34 -11.37 0.64 -6.93
C GLY A 34 -10.19 0.62 -7.89
N SER A 35 -9.28 1.56 -7.72
CA SER A 35 -8.00 1.54 -8.41
C SER A 35 -7.10 0.46 -7.82
N GLY A 36 -6.54 -0.42 -8.66
CA GLY A 36 -5.56 -1.42 -8.20
C GLY A 36 -4.28 -0.80 -7.61
N ALA A 37 -3.99 0.46 -7.94
CA ALA A 37 -2.91 1.22 -7.31
C ALA A 37 -3.09 1.37 -5.78
N TYR A 38 -4.33 1.29 -5.29
CA TYR A 38 -4.63 1.34 -3.86
C TYR A 38 -4.03 0.15 -3.10
N ASP A 39 -4.26 -1.06 -3.59
CA ASP A 39 -3.71 -2.25 -2.93
C ASP A 39 -2.17 -2.23 -2.93
N LEU A 40 -1.56 -1.80 -4.04
CA LEU A 40 -0.10 -1.64 -4.10
C LEU A 40 0.41 -0.60 -3.10
N ALA A 41 -0.22 0.59 -3.05
CA ALA A 41 0.14 1.66 -2.12
C ALA A 41 -0.03 1.19 -0.66
N TYR A 42 -1.12 0.48 -0.37
CA TYR A 42 -1.37 -0.04 0.97
C TYR A 42 -0.30 -1.04 1.40
N MET A 43 0.06 -1.98 0.51
CA MET A 43 1.14 -2.95 0.78
C MET A 43 2.46 -2.22 1.08
N ILE A 44 2.88 -1.32 0.22
CA ILE A 44 4.18 -0.66 0.35
C ILE A 44 4.23 0.26 1.57
N THR A 45 3.21 1.10 1.76
CA THR A 45 3.21 2.11 2.83
C THR A 45 2.91 1.54 4.21
N GLN A 46 2.21 0.39 4.32
CA GLN A 46 1.80 -0.16 5.61
C GLN A 46 2.56 -1.43 6.01
N SER A 47 3.20 -2.12 5.06
CA SER A 47 3.84 -3.41 5.35
C SER A 47 5.36 -3.39 5.29
N LEU A 48 5.95 -2.66 4.35
CA LEU A 48 7.40 -2.64 4.22
C LEU A 48 8.07 -1.76 5.29
N ALA A 49 9.26 -2.19 5.74
CA ALA A 49 10.10 -1.33 6.55
C ALA A 49 10.52 -0.08 5.73
N PRO A 50 10.70 1.09 6.36
CA PRO A 50 10.98 2.34 5.63
C PRO A 50 12.17 2.30 4.68
N ASP A 51 13.26 1.63 5.08
CA ASP A 51 14.45 1.42 4.27
C ASP A 51 14.17 0.53 3.05
N MET A 52 13.50 -0.60 3.25
CA MET A 52 13.09 -1.50 2.17
C MET A 52 12.14 -0.82 1.19
N ALA A 53 11.15 -0.09 1.70
CA ALA A 53 10.25 0.66 0.84
C ALA A 53 11.02 1.72 0.05
N GLY A 54 11.95 2.45 0.69
CA GLY A 54 12.81 3.43 0.05
C GLY A 54 13.65 2.88 -1.09
N GLU A 55 14.16 1.66 -0.93
CA GLU A 55 15.00 1.00 -1.93
C GLU A 55 14.20 0.38 -3.08
N HIS A 56 13.02 -0.20 -2.78
CA HIS A 56 12.32 -1.10 -3.72
C HIS A 56 11.01 -0.54 -4.28
N GLU A 57 10.50 0.58 -3.79
CA GLU A 57 9.18 1.11 -4.17
C GLU A 57 9.05 1.34 -5.68
N ALA A 58 10.06 1.95 -6.30
CA ALA A 58 10.05 2.21 -7.74
C ALA A 58 10.04 0.91 -8.56
N ASP A 59 10.88 -0.08 -8.19
CA ASP A 59 10.92 -1.39 -8.86
C ASP A 59 9.61 -2.16 -8.70
N LEU A 60 9.01 -2.11 -7.51
CA LEU A 60 7.69 -2.75 -7.26
C LEU A 60 6.58 -2.10 -8.08
N PHE A 61 6.59 -0.77 -8.19
CA PHE A 61 5.64 -0.05 -9.04
C PHE A 61 5.82 -0.41 -10.53
N GLU A 62 7.05 -0.43 -11.04
CA GLU A 62 7.34 -0.80 -12.42
C GLU A 62 6.92 -2.24 -12.72
N ARG A 63 7.17 -3.18 -11.80
CA ARG A 63 6.71 -4.57 -11.93
C ARG A 63 5.19 -4.69 -11.95
N TYR A 64 4.50 -3.92 -11.12
CA TYR A 64 3.04 -3.89 -11.11
C TYR A 64 2.52 -3.38 -12.45
N MET A 65 3.05 -2.28 -12.96
CA MET A 65 2.68 -1.72 -14.27
C MET A 65 2.94 -2.71 -15.41
N ALA A 66 4.12 -3.33 -15.43
CA ALA A 66 4.47 -4.34 -16.42
C ALA A 66 3.52 -5.56 -16.36
N GLY A 67 3.13 -5.98 -15.15
CA GLY A 67 2.16 -7.06 -14.95
C GLY A 67 0.78 -6.73 -15.47
N LEU A 68 0.30 -5.50 -15.33
CA LEU A 68 -0.96 -5.04 -15.91
C LEU A 68 -0.93 -5.12 -17.45
N ILE A 69 0.12 -4.61 -18.08
CA ILE A 69 0.30 -4.63 -19.52
C ILE A 69 0.38 -6.07 -20.04
N ALA A 70 1.16 -6.93 -19.38
CA ALA A 70 1.26 -8.34 -19.72
C ALA A 70 -0.07 -9.09 -19.58
N SER A 71 -0.96 -8.62 -18.71
CA SER A 71 -2.31 -9.14 -18.51
C SER A 71 -3.35 -8.57 -19.49
N GLY A 72 -2.92 -7.74 -20.45
CA GLY A 72 -3.77 -7.19 -21.50
C GLY A 72 -4.38 -5.81 -21.20
N VAL A 73 -3.94 -5.13 -20.16
CA VAL A 73 -4.32 -3.72 -19.94
C VAL A 73 -3.58 -2.87 -20.99
N PRO A 74 -4.29 -2.05 -21.79
CA PRO A 74 -3.63 -1.16 -22.75
C PRO A 74 -2.68 -0.18 -22.07
N GLU A 75 -1.49 0.03 -22.63
CA GLU A 75 -0.47 0.92 -22.08
C GLU A 75 -1.00 2.35 -21.83
N ALA A 76 -1.80 2.87 -22.76
CA ALA A 76 -2.46 4.16 -22.59
C ALA A 76 -3.36 4.28 -21.32
N GLN A 77 -3.73 3.16 -20.72
CA GLN A 77 -4.48 3.13 -19.46
C GLN A 77 -3.59 3.10 -18.22
N THR A 78 -2.29 3.07 -18.38
CA THR A 78 -1.33 3.10 -17.28
C THR A 78 -0.63 4.46 -17.13
N GLU A 79 -0.89 5.40 -18.03
CA GLU A 79 -0.22 6.72 -18.05
C GLU A 79 -0.39 7.53 -16.76
N ASP A 80 -1.58 7.46 -16.12
CA ASP A 80 -1.90 8.15 -14.87
C ASP A 80 -1.71 7.27 -13.62
N LEU A 81 -1.15 6.08 -13.78
CA LEU A 81 -1.07 5.09 -12.69
C LEU A 81 -0.17 5.57 -11.54
N TRP A 82 0.90 6.30 -11.85
CA TRP A 82 1.78 6.87 -10.83
C TRP A 82 1.07 7.92 -9.96
N ASP A 83 0.31 8.81 -10.56
CA ASP A 83 -0.45 9.82 -9.82
C ASP A 83 -1.51 9.15 -8.94
N ARG A 84 -2.21 8.14 -9.45
CA ARG A 84 -3.16 7.34 -8.66
C ARG A 84 -2.50 6.58 -7.52
N TYR A 85 -1.29 6.10 -7.72
CA TYR A 85 -0.51 5.45 -6.67
C TYR A 85 -0.18 6.45 -5.56
N ARG A 86 0.24 7.66 -5.90
CA ARG A 86 0.51 8.74 -4.94
C ARG A 86 -0.75 9.17 -4.19
N GLU A 87 -1.88 9.33 -4.89
CA GLU A 87 -3.17 9.63 -4.27
C GLU A 87 -3.59 8.52 -3.29
N ALA A 88 -3.42 7.27 -3.67
CA ALA A 88 -3.71 6.12 -2.82
C ALA A 88 -2.78 6.06 -1.60
N ALA A 89 -1.49 6.36 -1.77
CA ALA A 89 -0.54 6.45 -0.67
C ALA A 89 -0.92 7.56 0.32
N LEU A 90 -1.38 8.71 -0.18
CA LEU A 90 -1.90 9.79 0.67
C LEU A 90 -3.16 9.35 1.43
N PHE A 91 -4.08 8.63 0.76
CA PHE A 91 -5.26 8.09 1.41
C PHE A 91 -4.91 7.12 2.56
N CYS A 92 -3.81 6.36 2.44
CA CYS A 92 -3.35 5.44 3.47
C CYS A 92 -2.97 6.14 4.80
N LEU A 93 -2.83 7.47 4.84
CA LEU A 93 -2.71 8.25 6.08
C LEU A 93 -3.91 8.04 7.02
N ALA A 94 -5.09 7.69 6.49
CA ALA A 94 -6.26 7.40 7.30
C ALA A 94 -6.00 6.28 8.32
N TYR A 95 -5.16 5.30 7.99
CA TYR A 95 -4.93 4.13 8.85
C TYR A 95 -4.21 4.47 10.16
N PRO A 96 -3.04 5.13 10.18
CA PRO A 96 -2.41 5.51 11.44
C PRO A 96 -3.28 6.48 12.26
N VAL A 97 -4.04 7.36 11.61
CA VAL A 97 -4.96 8.29 12.29
C VAL A 97 -6.13 7.55 12.95
N ILE A 98 -6.74 6.59 12.26
CA ILE A 98 -7.86 5.81 12.80
C ILE A 98 -7.36 4.87 13.90
N ALA A 99 -6.25 4.18 13.68
CA ALA A 99 -5.65 3.24 14.64
C ALA A 99 -5.30 3.94 15.94
N SER A 100 -4.68 5.12 15.90
CA SER A 100 -4.26 5.86 17.09
C SER A 100 -5.40 6.23 18.04
N ARG A 101 -6.65 6.34 17.55
CA ARG A 101 -7.82 6.69 18.36
C ARG A 101 -8.26 5.58 19.32
N GLY A 102 -7.95 4.33 19.01
CA GLY A 102 -8.37 3.17 19.78
C GLY A 102 -7.28 2.52 20.63
N MET A 103 -6.05 3.06 20.59
CA MET A 103 -4.89 2.44 21.23
C MET A 103 -4.52 3.13 22.54
N ASP A 104 -4.08 2.32 23.52
CA ASP A 104 -3.50 2.80 24.77
C ASP A 104 -2.02 3.09 24.56
N LEU A 105 -1.65 4.37 24.55
CA LEU A 105 -0.26 4.81 24.39
C LEU A 105 0.65 4.48 25.58
N ASN A 106 0.10 4.01 26.71
CA ASN A 106 0.89 3.49 27.82
C ASN A 106 1.24 2.01 27.66
N ASP A 107 0.58 1.31 26.73
CA ASP A 107 0.95 -0.04 26.32
C ASP A 107 2.10 0.05 25.30
N GLU A 108 3.26 -0.48 25.66
CA GLU A 108 4.49 -0.39 24.85
C GLU A 108 4.31 -0.99 23.44
N ARG A 109 3.57 -2.09 23.33
CA ARG A 109 3.34 -2.76 22.04
C ARG A 109 2.44 -1.91 21.14
N GLN A 110 1.39 -1.32 21.69
CA GLN A 110 0.48 -0.44 20.93
C GLN A 110 1.18 0.85 20.52
N PHE A 111 1.97 1.43 21.43
CA PHE A 111 2.78 2.59 21.13
C PHE A 111 3.75 2.32 19.97
N GLN A 112 4.50 1.21 20.04
CA GLN A 112 5.44 0.82 18.97
C GLN A 112 4.73 0.60 17.63
N LEU A 113 3.52 0.03 17.63
CA LEU A 113 2.75 -0.15 16.41
C LEU A 113 2.40 1.19 15.75
N ILE A 114 1.91 2.15 16.52
CA ILE A 114 1.59 3.50 16.02
C ILE A 114 2.85 4.20 15.51
N GLU A 115 3.95 4.10 16.25
CA GLU A 115 5.23 4.70 15.85
C GLU A 115 5.71 4.14 14.51
N ASN A 116 5.63 2.82 14.32
CA ASN A 116 5.96 2.17 13.06
C ASN A 116 5.07 2.63 11.91
N MET A 117 3.76 2.74 12.13
CA MET A 117 2.82 3.23 11.12
C MET A 117 3.13 4.68 10.72
N ASN A 118 3.37 5.54 11.70
CA ASN A 118 3.70 6.94 11.45
C ASN A 118 5.04 7.10 10.72
N THR A 119 6.05 6.31 11.09
CA THR A 119 7.38 6.34 10.46
C THR A 119 7.29 5.91 9.00
N ARG A 120 6.56 4.85 8.70
CA ARG A 120 6.31 4.40 7.32
C ARG A 120 5.59 5.48 6.51
N PHE A 121 4.57 6.10 7.10
CA PHE A 121 3.84 7.15 6.41
C PHE A 121 4.69 8.40 6.17
N ALA A 122 5.47 8.86 7.16
CA ALA A 122 6.37 10.01 7.02
C ALA A 122 7.36 9.79 5.86
N ARG A 123 7.95 8.58 5.77
CA ARG A 123 8.79 8.20 4.63
C ARG A 123 8.04 8.33 3.29
N ALA A 124 6.80 7.84 3.22
CA ALA A 124 6.00 7.91 2.00
C ALA A 124 5.70 9.37 1.61
N VAL A 125 5.41 10.24 2.57
CA VAL A 125 5.20 11.69 2.33
C VAL A 125 6.41 12.31 1.66
N ASP A 126 7.59 12.05 2.18
CA ASP A 126 8.84 12.62 1.65
C ASP A 126 9.19 12.04 0.28
N GLN A 127 9.22 10.72 0.17
CA GLN A 127 9.69 10.03 -1.04
C GLN A 127 8.76 10.23 -2.23
N LEU A 128 7.47 10.27 -2.00
CA LEU A 128 6.44 10.41 -3.05
C LEU A 128 6.01 11.87 -3.26
N ASN A 129 6.60 12.83 -2.53
CA ASN A 129 6.20 14.25 -2.56
C ASN A 129 4.68 14.42 -2.38
N LEU A 130 4.09 13.74 -1.38
CA LEU A 130 2.64 13.75 -1.18
C LEU A 130 2.09 15.11 -0.74
N VAL A 131 2.94 16.00 -0.24
CA VAL A 131 2.56 17.37 0.13
C VAL A 131 2.01 18.13 -1.09
N ASP A 132 2.50 17.82 -2.28
CA ASP A 132 2.05 18.46 -3.52
C ASP A 132 0.59 18.10 -3.90
N LEU A 133 0.02 17.09 -3.25
CA LEU A 133 -1.37 16.65 -3.44
C LEU A 133 -2.35 17.23 -2.41
N MET A 134 -1.85 17.94 -1.39
CA MET A 134 -2.65 18.54 -0.31
C MET A 134 -3.05 19.97 -0.65
#